data_ec9f69f159acd04c9e3f6ee250d07b0d
#
_entry.id   ec9f69f159acd04c9e3f6ee250d07b0d
#
_cell.length_a   1.000
_cell.length_b   1.000
_cell.length_c   1.000
_cell.angle_alpha   90.00
_cell.angle_beta   90.00
_cell.angle_gamma   90.00
#
_symmetry.space_group_name_H-M   'P 1'
#
loop_
_entity.id
_entity.type
_entity.pdbx_description
1 polymer ?
#
loop_
_entity_poly.entity_id
_entity_poly.type
_entity_poly.pdbx_seq_one_letter_code
_entity_poly.pdbx_strand_id
1 'polypeptide(L)'
;MKILITGGAGFIGSHLAEKLLQEGNEVFVIDNLSTGRLENIESFKDKPNFHLTIGSVLNRELLEKLISNVEKVYHLAAAVGVKYIIENPLLSLKTNIMGTDNVLELCNKYKAKALIASTSEIYGKNEQIPFSETDDRLLGSTHISRWGYGCSKAIDEFLALAFFREKKLPVVIVRCFNTVGPRQTGQYGMVLPKFIKAALLNQPLLIYGSGEQTRCFADVSDVVDAFIKLMNTPECAGEIFNVG
;
A
#
# COMPACT_ATOMS: atom_id res chain seq x y z
N MET A 1 -13.81 -10.91 12.86
CA MET A 1 -14.30 -10.08 11.73
C MET A 1 -13.81 -10.67 10.41
N LYS A 2 -14.53 -10.39 9.33
CA LYS A 2 -14.08 -10.72 7.97
C LYS A 2 -13.40 -9.51 7.34
N ILE A 3 -12.19 -9.71 6.87
CA ILE A 3 -11.31 -8.62 6.40
C ILE A 3 -10.73 -8.98 5.04
N LEU A 4 -10.77 -8.05 4.09
CA LEU A 4 -10.10 -8.18 2.81
C LEU A 4 -8.82 -7.35 2.78
N ILE A 5 -7.73 -7.94 2.27
CA ILE A 5 -6.48 -7.25 1.96
C ILE A 5 -6.24 -7.38 0.45
N THR A 6 -6.22 -6.29 -0.27
CA THR A 6 -5.74 -6.29 -1.65
C THR A 6 -4.22 -6.10 -1.64
N GLY A 7 -3.49 -6.88 -2.44
CA GLY A 7 -2.03 -6.91 -2.38
C GLY A 7 -1.48 -7.68 -1.17
N GLY A 8 -2.24 -8.67 -0.65
CA GLY A 8 -1.91 -9.37 0.58
C GLY A 8 -0.76 -10.39 0.46
N ALA A 9 -0.30 -10.75 -0.73
CA ALA A 9 0.92 -11.53 -0.94
C ALA A 9 2.17 -10.63 -1.11
N GLY A 10 2.01 -9.31 -1.06
CA GLY A 10 3.08 -8.33 -1.07
C GLY A 10 3.83 -8.25 0.28
N PHE A 11 4.83 -7.37 0.35
CA PHE A 11 5.63 -7.16 1.55
C PHE A 11 4.78 -6.76 2.77
N ILE A 12 4.16 -5.59 2.76
CA ILE A 12 3.36 -5.10 3.90
C ILE A 12 2.10 -5.94 4.08
N GLY A 13 1.43 -6.30 2.97
CA GLY A 13 0.18 -7.04 2.99
C GLY A 13 0.28 -8.41 3.66
N SER A 14 1.39 -9.13 3.46
CA SER A 14 1.61 -10.44 4.08
C SER A 14 1.85 -10.37 5.59
N HIS A 15 2.51 -9.33 6.08
CA HIS A 15 2.65 -9.07 7.52
C HIS A 15 1.31 -8.70 8.15
N LEU A 16 0.53 -7.86 7.48
CA LEU A 16 -0.82 -7.49 7.93
C LEU A 16 -1.75 -8.71 7.97
N ALA A 17 -1.73 -9.56 6.93
CA ALA A 17 -2.50 -10.79 6.90
C ALA A 17 -2.15 -11.71 8.07
N GLU A 18 -0.86 -11.94 8.30
CA GLU A 18 -0.37 -12.78 9.40
C GLU A 18 -0.81 -12.26 10.78
N LYS A 19 -0.67 -10.94 11.02
CA LYS A 19 -1.08 -10.31 12.27
C LYS A 19 -2.60 -10.42 12.51
N LEU A 20 -3.40 -10.12 11.50
CA LEU A 20 -4.86 -10.20 11.60
C LEU A 20 -5.35 -11.65 11.83
N LEU A 21 -4.67 -12.65 11.24
CA LEU A 21 -4.94 -14.06 11.51
C LEU A 21 -4.60 -14.45 12.95
N GLN A 22 -3.51 -13.93 13.50
CA GLN A 22 -3.12 -14.13 14.92
C GLN A 22 -4.14 -13.52 15.88
N GLU A 23 -4.78 -12.42 15.49
CA GLU A 23 -5.86 -11.78 16.23
C GLU A 23 -7.23 -12.50 16.07
N GLY A 24 -7.27 -13.64 15.39
CA GLY A 24 -8.48 -14.46 15.23
C GLY A 24 -9.46 -13.97 14.16
N ASN A 25 -9.03 -13.10 13.25
CA ASN A 25 -9.85 -12.66 12.13
C ASN A 25 -9.89 -13.71 11.00
N GLU A 26 -10.93 -13.67 10.18
CA GLU A 26 -11.01 -14.36 8.90
C GLU A 26 -10.49 -13.41 7.81
N VAL A 27 -9.40 -13.79 7.15
CA VAL A 27 -8.65 -12.92 6.24
C VAL A 27 -8.76 -13.41 4.80
N PHE A 28 -9.31 -12.57 3.95
CA PHE A 28 -9.36 -12.72 2.51
C PHE A 28 -8.25 -11.89 1.87
N VAL A 29 -7.57 -12.46 0.90
CA VAL A 29 -6.52 -11.77 0.13
C VAL A 29 -6.83 -11.86 -1.35
N ILE A 30 -6.71 -10.74 -2.06
CA ILE A 30 -6.62 -10.71 -3.52
C ILE A 30 -5.27 -10.16 -3.93
N ASP A 31 -4.54 -10.89 -4.77
CA ASP A 31 -3.23 -10.49 -5.29
C ASP A 31 -3.04 -11.07 -6.70
N ASN A 32 -2.50 -10.31 -7.64
CA ASN A 32 -2.20 -10.80 -8.98
C ASN A 32 -0.76 -11.32 -9.13
N LEU A 33 0.00 -11.33 -8.05
CA LEU A 33 1.39 -11.77 -7.96
C LEU A 33 2.36 -11.03 -8.89
N SER A 34 2.00 -9.82 -9.35
CA SER A 34 2.90 -9.00 -10.18
C SER A 34 4.14 -8.53 -9.41
N THR A 35 3.98 -8.28 -8.11
CA THR A 35 5.06 -7.95 -7.18
C THR A 35 4.99 -8.77 -5.89
N GLY A 36 3.82 -9.29 -5.56
CA GLY A 36 3.59 -10.23 -4.47
C GLY A 36 4.20 -11.60 -4.76
N ARG A 37 4.44 -12.39 -3.71
CA ARG A 37 5.06 -13.72 -3.78
C ARG A 37 4.34 -14.69 -2.87
N LEU A 38 4.14 -15.92 -3.34
CA LEU A 38 3.52 -16.98 -2.53
C LEU A 38 4.36 -17.34 -1.30
N GLU A 39 5.69 -17.22 -1.40
CA GLU A 39 6.60 -17.44 -0.28
C GLU A 39 6.31 -16.53 0.92
N ASN A 40 5.79 -15.31 0.69
CA ASN A 40 5.45 -14.37 1.76
C ASN A 40 4.29 -14.85 2.64
N ILE A 41 3.45 -15.72 2.12
CA ILE A 41 2.24 -16.24 2.81
C ILE A 41 2.37 -17.72 3.19
N GLU A 42 3.48 -18.37 2.86
CA GLU A 42 3.70 -19.82 3.02
C GLU A 42 3.44 -20.31 4.45
N SER A 43 3.83 -19.52 5.46
CA SER A 43 3.70 -19.88 6.87
C SER A 43 2.26 -19.96 7.39
N PHE A 44 1.30 -19.40 6.65
CA PHE A 44 -0.11 -19.34 7.08
C PHE A 44 -1.14 -19.63 5.98
N LYS A 45 -0.71 -20.00 4.76
CA LYS A 45 -1.62 -20.27 3.63
C LYS A 45 -2.64 -21.36 3.89
N ASP A 46 -2.29 -22.34 4.73
CA ASP A 46 -3.13 -23.49 5.03
C ASP A 46 -4.01 -23.31 6.28
N LYS A 47 -4.01 -22.12 6.89
CA LYS A 47 -4.90 -21.83 8.00
C LYS A 47 -6.36 -21.78 7.54
N PRO A 48 -7.32 -22.35 8.30
CA PRO A 48 -8.71 -22.43 7.89
C PRO A 48 -9.42 -21.09 7.74
N ASN A 49 -8.88 -20.04 8.38
CA ASN A 49 -9.39 -18.67 8.33
C ASN A 49 -8.60 -17.76 7.36
N PHE A 50 -7.77 -18.32 6.48
CA PHE A 50 -7.06 -17.61 5.42
C PHE A 50 -7.55 -18.04 4.04
N HIS A 51 -7.88 -17.07 3.19
CA HIS A 51 -8.39 -17.30 1.86
C HIS A 51 -7.65 -16.46 0.81
N LEU A 52 -6.91 -17.11 -0.08
CA LEU A 52 -6.21 -16.45 -1.17
C LEU A 52 -7.00 -16.54 -2.47
N THR A 53 -7.18 -15.42 -3.13
CA THR A 53 -7.70 -15.31 -4.50
C THR A 53 -6.64 -14.68 -5.40
N ILE A 54 -6.22 -15.41 -6.43
CA ILE A 54 -5.32 -14.86 -7.45
C ILE A 54 -6.14 -14.05 -8.43
N GLY A 55 -5.90 -12.75 -8.48
CA GLY A 55 -6.65 -11.84 -9.35
C GLY A 55 -6.25 -10.38 -9.21
N SER A 56 -6.76 -9.56 -10.12
CA SER A 56 -6.49 -8.12 -10.17
C SER A 56 -7.64 -7.33 -9.56
N VAL A 57 -7.32 -6.22 -8.89
CA VAL A 57 -8.29 -5.21 -8.41
C VAL A 57 -9.03 -4.51 -9.57
N LEU A 58 -8.56 -4.67 -10.80
CA LEU A 58 -9.25 -4.22 -12.01
C LEU A 58 -10.39 -5.17 -12.42
N ASN A 59 -10.41 -6.41 -11.95
CA ASN A 59 -11.53 -7.34 -12.16
C ASN A 59 -12.63 -7.04 -11.14
N ARG A 60 -13.53 -6.16 -11.53
CA ARG A 60 -14.61 -5.66 -10.66
C ARG A 60 -15.53 -6.78 -10.15
N GLU A 61 -15.88 -7.75 -10.99
CA GLU A 61 -16.78 -8.85 -10.59
C GLU A 61 -16.14 -9.74 -9.52
N LEU A 62 -14.85 -10.03 -9.67
CA LEU A 62 -14.10 -10.79 -8.68
C LEU A 62 -13.97 -10.03 -7.37
N LEU A 63 -13.62 -8.75 -7.45
CA LEU A 63 -13.48 -7.87 -6.30
C LEU A 63 -14.81 -7.70 -5.55
N GLU A 64 -15.92 -7.59 -6.28
CA GLU A 64 -17.27 -7.48 -5.71
C GLU A 64 -17.65 -8.72 -4.89
N LYS A 65 -17.37 -9.92 -5.38
CA LYS A 65 -17.62 -11.17 -4.64
C LYS A 65 -16.87 -11.20 -3.30
N LEU A 66 -15.67 -10.63 -3.25
CA LEU A 66 -14.87 -10.58 -2.03
C LEU A 66 -15.37 -9.48 -1.07
N ILE A 67 -15.58 -8.26 -1.58
CA ILE A 67 -15.98 -7.11 -0.73
C ILE A 67 -17.39 -7.29 -0.18
N SER A 68 -18.30 -7.96 -0.89
CA SER A 68 -19.67 -8.17 -0.43
C SER A 68 -19.80 -8.92 0.90
N ASN A 69 -18.74 -9.60 1.34
CA ASN A 69 -18.74 -10.47 2.51
C ASN A 69 -17.80 -10.02 3.63
N VAL A 70 -17.22 -8.80 3.55
CA VAL A 70 -16.24 -8.33 4.53
C VAL A 70 -16.67 -7.01 5.17
N GLU A 71 -16.19 -6.77 6.39
CA GLU A 71 -16.48 -5.57 7.17
C GLU A 71 -15.42 -4.48 6.95
N LYS A 72 -14.18 -4.89 6.63
CA LYS A 72 -13.05 -3.98 6.44
C LYS A 72 -12.23 -4.38 5.21
N VAL A 73 -11.74 -3.38 4.51
CA VAL A 73 -10.83 -3.54 3.38
C VAL A 73 -9.55 -2.75 3.61
N TYR A 74 -8.41 -3.42 3.55
CA TYR A 74 -7.11 -2.78 3.47
C TYR A 74 -6.64 -2.80 2.02
N HIS A 75 -6.67 -1.65 1.37
CA HIS A 75 -6.28 -1.53 -0.03
C HIS A 75 -4.80 -1.20 -0.14
N LEU A 76 -3.96 -2.25 -0.29
CA LEU A 76 -2.51 -2.15 -0.44
C LEU A 76 -2.04 -2.50 -1.85
N ALA A 77 -2.94 -3.03 -2.71
CA ALA A 77 -2.62 -3.35 -4.09
C ALA A 77 -2.35 -2.06 -4.87
N ALA A 78 -1.14 -1.92 -5.35
CA ALA A 78 -0.70 -0.83 -6.21
C ALA A 78 0.46 -1.30 -7.10
N ALA A 79 0.60 -0.69 -8.26
CA ALA A 79 1.82 -0.81 -9.04
C ALA A 79 2.90 0.06 -8.37
N VAL A 80 3.85 -0.58 -7.70
CA VAL A 80 4.89 0.08 -6.91
C VAL A 80 6.30 -0.23 -7.42
N GLY A 81 7.25 0.66 -7.10
CA GLY A 81 8.65 0.54 -7.45
C GLY A 81 9.03 1.33 -8.71
N VAL A 82 10.02 2.20 -8.56
CA VAL A 82 10.44 3.16 -9.58
C VAL A 82 10.71 2.48 -10.94
N LYS A 83 11.41 1.35 -10.92
CA LYS A 83 11.71 0.60 -12.15
C LYS A 83 10.43 0.12 -12.85
N TYR A 84 9.52 -0.52 -12.10
CA TYR A 84 8.27 -1.06 -12.66
C TYR A 84 7.38 0.04 -13.24
N ILE A 85 7.28 1.18 -12.54
CA ILE A 85 6.47 2.34 -12.96
C ILE A 85 7.02 2.96 -14.27
N ILE A 86 8.34 3.07 -14.39
CA ILE A 86 8.98 3.61 -15.60
C ILE A 86 8.79 2.67 -16.79
N GLU A 87 8.90 1.37 -16.57
CA GLU A 87 8.75 0.36 -17.63
C GLU A 87 7.27 0.13 -18.03
N ASN A 88 6.31 0.36 -17.11
CA ASN A 88 4.88 0.09 -17.33
C ASN A 88 3.99 1.27 -16.90
N PRO A 89 4.18 2.49 -17.39
CA PRO A 89 3.52 3.68 -16.86
C PRO A 89 1.99 3.64 -17.03
N LEU A 90 1.49 3.19 -18.16
CA LEU A 90 0.04 3.12 -18.41
C LEU A 90 -0.65 2.10 -17.51
N LEU A 91 -0.06 0.91 -17.35
CA LEU A 91 -0.61 -0.13 -16.47
C LEU A 91 -0.58 0.32 -15.01
N SER A 92 0.51 0.99 -14.60
CA SER A 92 0.66 1.51 -13.24
C SER A 92 -0.42 2.52 -12.90
N LEU A 93 -0.64 3.52 -13.77
CA LEU A 93 -1.70 4.52 -13.58
C LEU A 93 -3.09 3.89 -13.53
N LYS A 94 -3.40 2.98 -14.46
CA LYS A 94 -4.70 2.29 -14.49
C LYS A 94 -4.91 1.46 -13.23
N THR A 95 -3.92 0.67 -12.81
CA THR A 95 -4.03 -0.18 -11.63
C THR A 95 -4.26 0.64 -10.37
N ASN A 96 -3.51 1.72 -10.19
CA ASN A 96 -3.65 2.56 -9.01
C ASN A 96 -5.02 3.26 -8.99
N ILE A 97 -5.33 4.06 -10.01
CA ILE A 97 -6.52 4.92 -10.02
C ILE A 97 -7.82 4.08 -10.14
N MET A 98 -7.92 3.24 -11.16
CA MET A 98 -9.15 2.45 -11.38
C MET A 98 -9.30 1.34 -10.34
N GLY A 99 -8.18 0.77 -9.84
CA GLY A 99 -8.22 -0.21 -8.77
C GLY A 99 -8.74 0.39 -7.47
N THR A 100 -8.27 1.58 -7.11
CA THR A 100 -8.75 2.32 -5.92
C THR A 100 -10.23 2.71 -6.08
N ASP A 101 -10.62 3.22 -7.24
CA ASP A 101 -12.02 3.57 -7.52
C ASP A 101 -12.96 2.36 -7.38
N ASN A 102 -12.62 1.21 -7.97
CA ASN A 102 -13.36 -0.04 -7.81
C ASN A 102 -13.53 -0.42 -6.34
N VAL A 103 -12.45 -0.34 -5.55
CA VAL A 103 -12.50 -0.66 -4.11
C VAL A 103 -13.43 0.29 -3.38
N LEU A 104 -13.29 1.60 -3.59
CA LEU A 104 -14.10 2.62 -2.91
C LEU A 104 -15.59 2.50 -3.27
N GLU A 105 -15.93 2.33 -4.55
CA GLU A 105 -17.31 2.11 -4.97
C GLU A 105 -17.94 0.87 -4.32
N LEU A 106 -17.21 -0.25 -4.31
CA LEU A 106 -17.70 -1.49 -3.74
C LEU A 106 -17.79 -1.42 -2.21
N CYS A 107 -16.80 -0.82 -1.54
CA CYS A 107 -16.87 -0.55 -0.10
C CYS A 107 -18.08 0.33 0.24
N ASN A 108 -18.37 1.35 -0.55
CA ASN A 108 -19.57 2.17 -0.36
C ASN A 108 -20.86 1.38 -0.57
N LYS A 109 -20.91 0.52 -1.59
CA LYS A 109 -22.07 -0.33 -1.88
C LYS A 109 -22.37 -1.28 -0.74
N TYR A 110 -21.33 -1.94 -0.20
CA TYR A 110 -21.46 -2.98 0.84
C TYR A 110 -21.20 -2.50 2.27
N LYS A 111 -20.95 -1.19 2.45
CA LYS A 111 -20.74 -0.54 3.75
C LYS A 111 -19.51 -1.06 4.52
N ALA A 112 -18.48 -1.49 3.81
CA ALA A 112 -17.21 -1.87 4.39
C ALA A 112 -16.33 -0.63 4.66
N LYS A 113 -15.66 -0.55 5.83
CA LYS A 113 -14.66 0.49 6.11
C LYS A 113 -13.40 0.23 5.28
N ALA A 114 -12.80 1.27 4.70
CA ALA A 114 -11.62 1.14 3.86
C ALA A 114 -10.39 1.86 4.42
N LEU A 115 -9.22 1.22 4.36
CA LEU A 115 -7.93 1.89 4.48
C LEU A 115 -7.27 1.92 3.10
N ILE A 116 -6.85 3.11 2.69
CA ILE A 116 -6.16 3.34 1.41
C ILE A 116 -4.68 3.64 1.70
N ALA A 117 -3.80 2.73 1.25
CA ALA A 117 -2.37 2.97 1.33
C ALA A 117 -1.93 4.01 0.30
N SER A 118 -1.44 5.12 0.79
CA SER A 118 -0.76 6.18 0.05
C SER A 118 0.75 6.13 0.31
N THR A 119 1.47 7.17 0.01
CA THR A 119 2.93 7.21 0.03
C THR A 119 3.46 8.60 0.37
N SER A 120 4.63 8.67 0.99
CA SER A 120 5.37 9.94 1.15
C SER A 120 5.83 10.54 -0.18
N GLU A 121 5.84 9.77 -1.28
CA GLU A 121 6.21 10.29 -2.61
C GLU A 121 5.23 11.35 -3.15
N ILE A 122 4.05 11.50 -2.56
CA ILE A 122 3.11 12.56 -2.95
C ILE A 122 3.63 13.97 -2.63
N TYR A 123 4.50 14.12 -1.63
CA TYR A 123 5.14 15.40 -1.31
C TYR A 123 6.10 15.86 -2.40
N GLY A 124 6.62 14.91 -3.18
CA GLY A 124 7.42 15.18 -4.38
C GLY A 124 8.75 15.86 -4.09
N LYS A 125 8.86 17.13 -4.51
CA LYS A 125 10.04 17.97 -4.36
C LYS A 125 9.93 18.95 -3.19
N ASN A 126 8.94 18.78 -2.31
CA ASN A 126 8.85 19.64 -1.14
C ASN A 126 10.09 19.42 -0.25
N GLU A 127 10.74 20.51 0.16
CA GLU A 127 11.95 20.50 0.97
C GLU A 127 11.68 20.84 2.44
N GLN A 128 10.45 21.20 2.75
CA GLN A 128 10.04 21.54 4.12
C GLN A 128 9.86 20.26 4.95
N ILE A 129 10.78 20.00 5.87
CA ILE A 129 10.78 18.81 6.74
C ILE A 129 10.73 19.24 8.22
N PRO A 130 10.08 18.43 9.09
CA PRO A 130 9.33 17.20 8.79
C PRO A 130 8.04 17.47 8.02
N PHE A 131 7.61 16.51 7.17
CA PHE A 131 6.36 16.62 6.44
C PHE A 131 5.14 16.52 7.34
N SER A 132 4.19 17.44 7.13
CA SER A 132 2.85 17.40 7.70
C SER A 132 1.83 16.87 6.68
N GLU A 133 0.74 16.27 7.15
CA GLU A 133 -0.34 15.78 6.29
C GLU A 133 -1.03 16.91 5.50
N THR A 134 -0.92 18.13 5.99
CA THR A 134 -1.48 19.35 5.35
C THR A 134 -0.53 20.03 4.38
N ASP A 135 0.71 19.55 4.26
CA ASP A 135 1.70 20.17 3.38
C ASP A 135 1.32 20.07 1.90
N ASP A 136 1.70 21.09 1.14
CA ASP A 136 1.54 21.13 -0.31
C ASP A 136 2.38 20.06 -1.02
N ARG A 137 1.90 19.63 -2.17
CA ARG A 137 2.54 18.66 -3.04
C ARG A 137 3.22 19.37 -4.20
N LEU A 138 4.54 19.18 -4.34
CA LEU A 138 5.32 19.76 -5.42
C LEU A 138 5.86 18.66 -6.34
N LEU A 139 5.07 18.22 -7.31
CA LEU A 139 5.48 17.22 -8.29
C LEU A 139 6.26 17.83 -9.46
N GLY A 140 7.04 17.01 -10.14
CA GLY A 140 7.76 17.44 -11.32
C GLY A 140 6.94 17.38 -12.60
N SER A 141 7.59 17.70 -13.74
CA SER A 141 6.97 17.70 -15.07
C SER A 141 6.37 16.33 -15.44
N THR A 142 5.21 16.34 -16.11
CA THR A 142 4.54 15.13 -16.60
C THR A 142 5.33 14.37 -17.66
N HIS A 143 6.33 14.98 -18.29
CA HIS A 143 7.28 14.29 -19.17
C HIS A 143 8.18 13.28 -18.43
N ILE A 144 8.25 13.35 -17.10
CA ILE A 144 9.07 12.47 -16.27
C ILE A 144 8.17 11.45 -15.60
N SER A 145 8.13 10.23 -16.13
CA SER A 145 7.19 9.16 -15.73
C SER A 145 7.19 8.82 -14.24
N ARG A 146 8.31 8.98 -13.51
CA ARG A 146 8.39 8.69 -12.08
C ARG A 146 7.36 9.48 -11.24
N TRP A 147 7.00 10.68 -11.67
CA TRP A 147 6.02 11.50 -10.96
C TRP A 147 4.59 10.98 -11.07
N GLY A 148 4.34 10.12 -12.06
CA GLY A 148 3.03 9.51 -12.26
C GLY A 148 2.55 8.70 -11.07
N TYR A 149 3.46 8.05 -10.33
CA TYR A 149 3.10 7.29 -9.12
C TYR A 149 2.58 8.21 -8.02
N GLY A 150 3.37 9.21 -7.61
CA GLY A 150 2.92 10.17 -6.59
C GLY A 150 1.62 10.88 -7.00
N CYS A 151 1.47 11.21 -8.29
CA CYS A 151 0.25 11.80 -8.84
C CYS A 151 -0.94 10.84 -8.73
N SER A 152 -0.80 9.56 -9.12
CA SER A 152 -1.88 8.58 -9.02
C SER A 152 -2.31 8.36 -7.57
N LYS A 153 -1.36 8.26 -6.63
CA LYS A 153 -1.68 8.13 -5.21
C LYS A 153 -2.36 9.37 -4.63
N ALA A 154 -2.00 10.57 -5.11
CA ALA A 154 -2.71 11.79 -4.75
C ALA A 154 -4.16 11.80 -5.27
N ILE A 155 -4.42 11.26 -6.48
CA ILE A 155 -5.78 11.07 -7.01
C ILE A 155 -6.54 10.06 -6.13
N ASP A 156 -5.90 8.96 -5.71
CA ASP A 156 -6.50 7.98 -4.81
C ASP A 156 -6.96 8.62 -3.48
N GLU A 157 -6.15 9.53 -2.91
CA GLU A 157 -6.53 10.28 -1.70
C GLU A 157 -7.73 11.21 -1.95
N PHE A 158 -7.75 11.94 -3.08
CA PHE A 158 -8.90 12.78 -3.43
C PHE A 158 -10.18 11.97 -3.60
N LEU A 159 -10.12 10.83 -4.28
CA LEU A 159 -11.26 9.92 -4.43
C LEU A 159 -11.75 9.44 -3.06
N ALA A 160 -10.86 8.95 -2.21
CA ALA A 160 -11.20 8.46 -0.88
C ALA A 160 -11.89 9.55 -0.02
N LEU A 161 -11.34 10.77 0.00
CA LEU A 161 -11.93 11.90 0.72
C LEU A 161 -13.27 12.33 0.12
N ALA A 162 -13.44 12.27 -1.20
CA ALA A 162 -14.71 12.55 -1.85
C ALA A 162 -15.79 11.53 -1.45
N PHE A 163 -15.46 10.23 -1.45
CA PHE A 163 -16.36 9.18 -0.96
C PHE A 163 -16.74 9.38 0.51
N PHE A 164 -15.80 9.77 1.37
CA PHE A 164 -16.10 10.10 2.76
C PHE A 164 -17.06 11.29 2.87
N ARG A 165 -16.78 12.39 2.18
CA ARG A 165 -17.56 13.62 2.28
C ARG A 165 -18.98 13.46 1.70
N GLU A 166 -19.10 12.87 0.52
CA GLU A 166 -20.35 12.79 -0.23
C GLU A 166 -21.17 11.54 0.08
N LYS A 167 -20.52 10.39 0.27
CA LYS A 167 -21.17 9.09 0.46
C LYS A 167 -21.13 8.59 1.90
N LYS A 168 -20.43 9.31 2.79
CA LYS A 168 -20.22 8.91 4.19
C LYS A 168 -19.55 7.55 4.34
N LEU A 169 -18.75 7.15 3.33
CA LEU A 169 -17.94 5.95 3.43
C LEU A 169 -16.82 6.18 4.45
N PRO A 170 -16.71 5.38 5.52
CA PRO A 170 -15.60 5.52 6.47
C PRO A 170 -14.29 5.04 5.81
N VAL A 171 -13.43 6.00 5.48
CA VAL A 171 -12.11 5.75 4.88
C VAL A 171 -11.02 6.29 5.79
N VAL A 172 -9.87 5.62 5.80
CA VAL A 172 -8.63 6.08 6.43
C VAL A 172 -7.55 6.08 5.36
N ILE A 173 -6.75 7.14 5.29
CA ILE A 173 -5.67 7.25 4.32
C ILE A 173 -4.34 7.22 5.07
N VAL A 174 -3.39 6.38 4.61
CA VAL A 174 -2.07 6.28 5.25
C VAL A 174 -0.97 6.50 4.22
N ARG A 175 -0.19 7.54 4.42
CA ARG A 175 1.02 7.85 3.67
C ARG A 175 2.19 7.11 4.29
N CYS A 176 2.53 5.95 3.73
CA CYS A 176 3.69 5.18 4.20
C CYS A 176 4.98 5.85 3.78
N PHE A 177 5.91 5.98 4.71
CA PHE A 177 7.30 6.33 4.44
C PHE A 177 8.09 5.05 4.13
N ASN A 178 9.43 5.09 4.22
CA ASN A 178 10.24 3.95 3.81
C ASN A 178 10.08 2.77 4.79
N THR A 179 9.04 1.99 4.60
CA THR A 179 8.81 0.77 5.37
C THR A 179 9.87 -0.27 5.02
N VAL A 180 10.45 -0.89 6.04
CA VAL A 180 11.52 -1.90 5.91
C VAL A 180 11.21 -3.11 6.78
N GLY A 181 11.78 -4.27 6.45
CA GLY A 181 11.63 -5.49 7.25
C GLY A 181 11.73 -6.78 6.43
N PRO A 182 11.49 -7.94 7.07
CA PRO A 182 11.46 -9.24 6.40
C PRO A 182 10.49 -9.26 5.22
N ARG A 183 10.69 -10.14 4.25
CA ARG A 183 9.90 -10.26 2.99
C ARG A 183 10.03 -9.06 2.03
N GLN A 184 10.80 -8.01 2.38
CA GLN A 184 11.07 -6.92 1.45
C GLN A 184 12.04 -7.37 0.37
N THR A 185 11.75 -7.05 -0.90
CA THR A 185 12.64 -7.37 -2.03
C THR A 185 13.39 -6.13 -2.53
N GLY A 186 14.68 -6.29 -2.85
CA GLY A 186 15.50 -5.25 -3.49
C GLY A 186 15.24 -5.06 -5.00
N GLN A 187 14.36 -5.87 -5.59
CA GLN A 187 14.13 -5.91 -7.05
C GLN A 187 13.67 -4.57 -7.63
N TYR A 188 12.92 -3.79 -6.84
CA TYR A 188 12.26 -2.56 -7.31
C TYR A 188 12.98 -1.26 -6.92
N GLY A 189 14.20 -1.34 -6.44
CA GLY A 189 15.03 -0.15 -6.24
C GLY A 189 15.26 0.29 -4.78
N MET A 190 14.75 -0.46 -3.79
CA MET A 190 14.88 -0.15 -2.37
C MET A 190 16.34 -0.26 -1.91
N VAL A 191 16.82 0.75 -1.18
CA VAL A 191 18.24 0.85 -0.80
C VAL A 191 18.68 -0.23 0.20
N LEU A 192 17.93 -0.42 1.30
CA LEU A 192 18.31 -1.36 2.36
C LEU A 192 18.41 -2.81 1.88
N PRO A 193 17.42 -3.40 1.19
CA PRO A 193 17.56 -4.77 0.68
C PRO A 193 18.74 -4.94 -0.29
N LYS A 194 19.08 -3.90 -1.08
CA LYS A 194 20.26 -3.93 -1.96
C LYS A 194 21.55 -3.93 -1.16
N PHE A 195 21.65 -3.07 -0.15
CA PHE A 195 22.84 -2.97 0.69
C PHE A 195 23.06 -4.26 1.50
N ILE A 196 22.00 -4.80 2.09
CA ILE A 196 22.05 -6.06 2.82
C ILE A 196 22.55 -7.20 1.89
N LYS A 197 21.96 -7.31 0.70
CA LYS A 197 22.39 -8.31 -0.28
C LYS A 197 23.84 -8.15 -0.69
N ALA A 198 24.28 -6.93 -0.98
CA ALA A 198 25.68 -6.65 -1.36
C ALA A 198 26.64 -6.98 -0.21
N ALA A 199 26.31 -6.59 1.03
CA ALA A 199 27.12 -6.89 2.22
C ALA A 199 27.23 -8.40 2.46
N LEU A 200 26.13 -9.15 2.38
CA LEU A 200 26.13 -10.62 2.53
C LEU A 200 26.96 -11.34 1.46
N LEU A 201 27.08 -10.76 0.28
CA LEU A 201 27.84 -11.30 -0.83
C LEU A 201 29.27 -10.74 -0.92
N ASN A 202 29.71 -9.94 0.06
CA ASN A 202 30.99 -9.21 0.05
C ASN A 202 31.19 -8.37 -1.22
N GLN A 203 30.10 -7.78 -1.73
CA GLN A 203 30.11 -6.89 -2.89
C GLN A 203 30.14 -5.42 -2.45
N PRO A 204 30.71 -4.50 -3.27
CA PRO A 204 30.70 -3.08 -2.98
C PRO A 204 29.28 -2.52 -2.80
N LEU A 205 29.10 -1.63 -1.82
CA LEU A 205 27.87 -0.87 -1.65
C LEU A 205 27.87 0.33 -2.63
N LEU A 206 26.92 0.33 -3.56
CA LEU A 206 26.80 1.41 -4.54
C LEU A 206 26.00 2.58 -3.93
N ILE A 207 26.71 3.67 -3.64
CA ILE A 207 26.14 4.92 -3.15
C ILE A 207 25.95 5.89 -4.32
N TYR A 208 24.72 6.41 -4.47
CA TYR A 208 24.43 7.41 -5.49
C TYR A 208 24.54 8.83 -4.92
N GLY A 209 25.16 9.73 -5.67
CA GLY A 209 25.38 11.12 -5.24
C GLY A 209 26.44 11.23 -4.13
N SER A 210 26.25 12.15 -3.18
CA SER A 210 27.20 12.42 -2.09
C SER A 210 27.16 11.38 -0.96
N GLY A 211 26.09 10.60 -0.84
CA GLY A 211 25.88 9.68 0.27
C GLY A 211 25.33 10.33 1.55
N GLU A 212 25.07 11.63 1.52
CA GLU A 212 24.57 12.41 2.67
C GLU A 212 23.04 12.42 2.77
N GLN A 213 22.36 11.72 1.87
CA GLN A 213 20.88 11.66 1.86
C GLN A 213 20.36 10.98 3.12
N THR A 214 19.50 11.66 3.84
CA THR A 214 18.78 11.11 4.99
C THR A 214 17.44 10.51 4.56
N ARG A 215 16.98 9.50 5.28
CA ARG A 215 15.66 8.88 5.09
C ARG A 215 15.09 8.48 6.44
N CYS A 216 13.78 8.63 6.58
CA CYS A 216 13.02 8.03 7.66
C CYS A 216 12.74 6.56 7.32
N PHE A 217 12.94 5.65 8.25
CA PHE A 217 12.63 4.23 8.08
C PHE A 217 11.72 3.77 9.22
N ALA A 218 10.67 3.03 8.87
CA ALA A 218 9.78 2.39 9.82
C ALA A 218 9.83 0.87 9.66
N ASP A 219 9.87 0.14 10.76
CA ASP A 219 9.72 -1.31 10.71
C ASP A 219 8.31 -1.70 10.26
N VAL A 220 8.21 -2.76 9.46
CA VAL A 220 6.94 -3.23 8.92
C VAL A 220 5.94 -3.62 10.01
N SER A 221 6.42 -4.09 11.17
CA SER A 221 5.55 -4.42 12.31
C SER A 221 4.86 -3.19 12.87
N ASP A 222 5.58 -2.06 13.01
CA ASP A 222 5.03 -0.80 13.48
C ASP A 222 4.01 -0.22 12.49
N VAL A 223 4.30 -0.32 11.18
CA VAL A 223 3.37 0.10 10.12
C VAL A 223 2.08 -0.73 10.15
N VAL A 224 2.18 -2.04 10.32
CA VAL A 224 1.02 -2.93 10.44
C VAL A 224 0.20 -2.63 11.68
N ASP A 225 0.85 -2.43 12.82
CA ASP A 225 0.18 -2.05 14.07
C ASP A 225 -0.53 -0.69 13.93
N ALA A 226 0.08 0.28 13.25
CA ALA A 226 -0.56 1.56 12.93
C ALA A 226 -1.82 1.36 12.06
N PHE A 227 -1.74 0.55 11.00
CA PHE A 227 -2.89 0.26 10.15
C PHE A 227 -4.07 -0.32 10.92
N ILE A 228 -3.79 -1.31 11.80
CA ILE A 228 -4.82 -1.97 12.61
C ILE A 228 -5.44 -0.97 13.60
N LYS A 229 -4.63 -0.18 14.30
CA LYS A 229 -5.10 0.85 15.25
C LYS A 229 -5.98 1.89 14.56
N LEU A 230 -5.52 2.46 13.43
CA LEU A 230 -6.26 3.46 12.68
C LEU A 230 -7.61 2.93 12.16
N MET A 231 -7.63 1.68 11.69
CA MET A 231 -8.87 1.04 11.23
C MET A 231 -9.83 0.69 12.37
N ASN A 232 -9.34 0.54 13.59
CA ASN A 232 -10.16 0.27 14.77
C ASN A 232 -10.64 1.54 15.50
N THR A 233 -10.08 2.70 15.14
CA THR A 233 -10.42 4.00 15.75
C THR A 233 -11.45 4.71 14.85
N PRO A 234 -12.69 4.94 15.33
CA PRO A 234 -13.73 5.59 14.52
C PRO A 234 -13.40 7.02 14.10
N GLU A 235 -12.72 7.77 14.95
CA GLU A 235 -12.35 9.18 14.76
C GLU A 235 -11.33 9.37 13.63
N CYS A 236 -10.64 8.31 13.23
CA CYS A 236 -9.70 8.35 12.11
C CYS A 236 -10.39 8.32 10.73
N ALA A 237 -11.72 8.16 10.69
CA ALA A 237 -12.44 8.14 9.42
C ALA A 237 -12.47 9.53 8.78
N GLY A 238 -12.02 9.62 7.54
CA GLY A 238 -11.90 10.86 6.77
C GLY A 238 -10.57 11.58 6.93
N GLU A 239 -9.64 11.00 7.70
CA GLU A 239 -8.35 11.60 8.00
C GLU A 239 -7.20 10.94 7.23
N ILE A 240 -6.11 11.69 7.09
CA ILE A 240 -4.84 11.26 6.48
C ILE A 240 -3.79 11.18 7.58
N PHE A 241 -2.96 10.15 7.53
CA PHE A 241 -1.88 9.94 8.51
C PHE A 241 -0.55 9.66 7.80
N ASN A 242 0.49 10.34 8.22
CA ASN A 242 1.86 9.95 7.91
C ASN A 242 2.30 8.82 8.84
N VAL A 243 2.84 7.73 8.28
CA VAL A 243 3.38 6.60 9.04
C VAL A 243 4.80 6.30 8.56
N GLY A 244 5.80 6.57 9.43
CA GLY A 244 7.22 6.45 9.12
C GLY A 244 8.13 6.56 10.32
#